data_9c8962fdea0cc084ed223d65e2e86eec
#
_entry.id   9c8962fdea0cc084ed223d65e2e86eec
#
_cell.length_a   1.000
_cell.length_b   1.000
_cell.length_c   1.000
_cell.angle_alpha   90.00
_cell.angle_beta   90.00
_cell.angle_gamma   90.00
#
_symmetry.space_group_name_H-M   'P 1'
#
loop_
_entity.id
_entity.type
_entity.pdbx_description
1 polymer ?
#
loop_
_entity_poly.entity_id
_entity_poly.type
_entity_poly.pdbx_seq_one_letter_code
_entity_poly.pdbx_strand_id
1 'polypeptide(L)'
;MGATAGADIMDAIMEKTTQGDLQAAVIYDATASEMADAALNWIMEYINHLIRREGKTLLPRRFSAGYADFDLSNQKTIYELLNLDKLGVRITEACILLPEKSVTAVGGICA
;
A
#
# COMPACT_ATOMS: atom_id res chain seq x y z
N MET A 1 -1.54 -1.06 -8.37
CA MET A 1 -0.64 -0.07 -7.75
C MET A 1 -0.15 -0.54 -6.39
N GLY A 2 1.00 -0.08 -6.00
CA GLY A 2 1.56 -0.45 -4.71
C GLY A 2 2.42 0.65 -4.14
N ALA A 3 2.54 0.71 -2.82
CA ALA A 3 3.36 1.67 -2.11
C ALA A 3 3.84 1.09 -0.78
N THR A 4 4.93 1.63 -0.26
CA THR A 4 5.44 1.23 1.05
C THR A 4 5.95 2.45 1.81
N ALA A 5 5.73 2.47 3.11
CA ALA A 5 6.32 3.47 4.01
C ALA A 5 7.78 3.11 4.37
N GLY A 6 8.23 1.92 4.00
CA GLY A 6 9.58 1.45 4.25
C GLY A 6 9.77 0.77 5.60
N ALA A 7 10.96 0.22 5.82
CA ALA A 7 11.28 -0.52 7.05
C ALA A 7 11.64 0.39 8.23
N ASP A 8 12.18 1.58 7.96
CA ASP A 8 12.67 2.46 9.02
C ASP A 8 11.58 2.89 9.98
N ILE A 9 10.37 3.15 9.48
CA ILE A 9 9.25 3.53 10.33
C ILE A 9 8.80 2.37 11.22
N MET A 10 8.92 1.14 10.74
CA MET A 10 8.59 -0.05 11.55
C MET A 10 9.61 -0.22 12.69
N ASP A 11 10.87 0.02 12.41
CA ASP A 11 11.92 -0.01 13.43
C ASP A 11 11.69 1.08 14.48
N ALA A 12 11.28 2.28 14.05
CA ALA A 12 10.96 3.38 14.96
C ALA A 12 9.76 3.05 15.86
N ILE A 13 8.72 2.42 15.32
CA ILE A 13 7.54 2.00 16.08
C ILE A 13 7.95 0.97 17.14
N MET A 14 8.75 -0.02 16.74
CA MET A 14 9.22 -1.05 17.66
C MET A 14 10.09 -0.47 18.78
N GLU A 15 10.98 0.47 18.45
CA GLU A 15 11.81 1.15 19.42
C GLU A 15 10.98 1.89 20.46
N LYS A 16 9.98 2.65 20.02
CA LYS A 16 9.06 3.37 20.92
C LYS A 16 8.26 2.42 21.78
N THR A 17 7.81 1.31 21.24
CA THR A 17 7.08 0.30 21.99
C THR A 17 7.98 -0.31 23.07
N THR A 18 9.20 -0.64 22.73
CA THR A 18 10.20 -1.22 23.67
C THR A 18 10.53 -0.25 24.80
N GLN A 19 10.60 1.07 24.49
CA GLN A 19 10.84 2.11 25.48
C GLN A 19 9.62 2.39 26.40
N GLY A 20 8.48 1.78 26.11
CA GLY A 20 7.25 2.04 26.85
C GLY A 20 6.54 3.31 26.41
N ASP A 21 7.01 3.99 25.38
CA ASP A 21 6.37 5.18 24.83
C ASP A 21 5.29 4.79 23.82
N LEU A 22 4.19 4.24 24.34
CA LEU A 22 3.09 3.72 23.52
C LEU A 22 2.37 4.82 22.75
N GLN A 23 2.32 6.03 23.29
CA GLN A 23 1.69 7.16 22.62
C GLN A 23 2.43 7.51 21.32
N ALA A 24 3.76 7.62 21.38
CA ALA A 24 4.58 7.87 20.20
C ALA A 24 4.47 6.71 19.20
N ALA A 25 4.47 5.46 19.68
CA ALA A 25 4.31 4.29 18.83
C ALA A 25 3.00 4.33 18.03
N VAL A 26 1.89 4.67 18.68
CA VAL A 26 0.57 4.78 18.04
C VAL A 26 0.57 5.90 16.99
N ILE A 27 1.16 7.05 17.31
CA ILE A 27 1.24 8.18 16.37
C ILE A 27 2.05 7.81 15.14
N TYR A 28 3.19 7.17 15.31
CA TYR A 28 4.04 6.72 14.20
C TYR A 28 3.32 5.69 13.33
N ASP A 29 2.62 4.74 13.96
CA ASP A 29 1.86 3.72 13.25
C ASP A 29 0.75 4.34 12.40
N ALA A 30 -0.04 5.22 12.98
CA ALA A 30 -1.13 5.91 12.28
C ALA A 30 -0.60 6.78 11.13
N THR A 31 0.50 7.50 11.36
CA THR A 31 1.14 8.33 10.35
C THR A 31 1.63 7.49 9.17
N ALA A 32 2.27 6.36 9.44
CA ALA A 32 2.76 5.47 8.39
C ALA A 32 1.61 4.91 7.53
N SER A 33 0.49 4.57 8.16
CA SER A 33 -0.72 4.12 7.46
C SER A 33 -1.29 5.21 6.55
N GLU A 34 -1.39 6.44 7.06
CA GLU A 34 -1.88 7.58 6.29
C GLU A 34 -0.95 7.90 5.12
N MET A 35 0.36 7.80 5.31
CA MET A 35 1.33 8.04 4.25
C MET A 35 1.21 7.00 3.14
N ALA A 36 1.01 5.75 3.47
CA ALA A 36 0.81 4.70 2.47
C ALA A 36 -0.47 4.94 1.65
N ASP A 37 -1.57 5.30 2.32
CA ASP A 37 -2.82 5.64 1.64
C ASP A 37 -2.68 6.89 0.78
N ALA A 38 -1.99 7.91 1.28
CA ALA A 38 -1.74 9.14 0.52
C ALA A 38 -0.92 8.86 -0.75
N ALA A 39 0.03 7.93 -0.68
CA ALA A 39 0.81 7.52 -1.84
C ALA A 39 -0.09 6.87 -2.90
N LEU A 40 -1.03 6.02 -2.50
CA LEU A 40 -1.99 5.44 -3.44
C LEU A 40 -2.91 6.49 -4.05
N ASN A 41 -3.37 7.47 -3.27
CA ASN A 41 -4.16 8.59 -3.78
C ASN A 41 -3.38 9.37 -4.83
N TRP A 42 -2.12 9.65 -4.57
CA TRP A 42 -1.25 10.34 -5.51
C TRP A 42 -1.09 9.56 -6.82
N ILE A 43 -0.89 8.25 -6.73
CA ILE A 43 -0.77 7.38 -7.91
C ILE A 43 -2.06 7.42 -8.72
N MET A 44 -3.22 7.37 -8.07
CA MET A 44 -4.52 7.43 -8.76
C MET A 44 -4.71 8.74 -9.50
N GLU A 45 -4.34 9.86 -8.89
CA GLU A 45 -4.40 11.17 -9.55
C GLU A 45 -3.47 11.22 -10.76
N TYR A 46 -2.26 10.71 -10.62
CA TYR A 46 -1.27 10.66 -11.69
C TYR A 46 -1.77 9.82 -12.87
N ILE A 47 -2.27 8.62 -12.60
CA ILE A 47 -2.82 7.74 -13.63
C ILE A 47 -4.01 8.39 -14.33
N ASN A 48 -4.93 8.97 -13.55
CA ASN A 48 -6.10 9.62 -14.11
C ASN A 48 -5.72 10.77 -15.05
N HIS A 49 -4.70 11.52 -14.68
CA HIS A 49 -4.17 12.59 -15.54
C HIS A 49 -3.63 12.03 -16.87
N LEU A 50 -2.90 10.93 -16.83
CA LEU A 50 -2.34 10.30 -18.01
C LEU A 50 -3.43 9.75 -18.96
N ILE A 51 -4.42 9.05 -18.42
CA ILE A 51 -5.43 8.37 -19.25
C ILE A 51 -6.49 9.32 -19.79
N ARG A 52 -6.61 10.55 -19.27
CA ARG A 52 -7.51 11.56 -19.82
C ARG A 52 -7.22 11.83 -21.29
N ARG A 53 -5.96 11.77 -21.68
CA ARG A 53 -5.54 11.98 -23.06
C ARG A 53 -6.14 10.95 -24.00
N GLU A 54 -6.49 9.78 -23.48
CA GLU A 54 -7.10 8.69 -24.22
C GLU A 54 -8.62 8.67 -24.09
N GLY A 55 -9.21 9.69 -23.46
CA GLY A 55 -10.64 9.76 -23.21
C GLY A 55 -11.12 8.79 -22.15
N LYS A 56 -10.22 8.34 -21.25
CA LYS A 56 -10.54 7.39 -20.19
C LYS A 56 -10.54 8.05 -18.82
N THR A 57 -11.24 7.43 -17.88
CA THR A 57 -11.33 7.91 -16.50
C THR A 57 -11.06 6.77 -15.54
N LEU A 58 -10.27 7.04 -14.51
CA LEU A 58 -10.06 6.09 -13.42
C LEU A 58 -11.26 6.15 -12.48
N LEU A 59 -11.83 5.00 -12.16
CA LEU A 59 -12.91 4.93 -11.19
C LEU A 59 -12.42 5.36 -9.81
N PRO A 60 -13.25 6.07 -9.01
CA PRO A 60 -12.79 6.64 -7.74
C PRO A 60 -12.51 5.60 -6.66
N ARG A 61 -13.07 4.40 -6.79
CA ARG A 61 -12.93 3.34 -5.80
C ARG A 61 -11.78 2.41 -6.17
N ARG A 62 -10.94 2.09 -5.19
CA ARG A 62 -9.90 1.08 -5.33
C ARG A 62 -10.15 -0.08 -4.38
N PHE A 63 -9.61 -1.25 -4.71
CA PHE A 63 -9.81 -2.49 -3.96
C PHE A 63 -8.45 -3.09 -3.61
N SER A 64 -8.30 -3.54 -2.36
CA SER A 64 -7.08 -4.19 -1.90
C SER A 64 -7.35 -5.65 -1.57
N ALA A 65 -6.38 -6.53 -1.87
CA ALA A 65 -6.48 -7.95 -1.55
C ALA A 65 -6.63 -8.14 -0.03
N GLY A 66 -7.52 -9.05 0.36
CA GLY A 66 -7.82 -9.31 1.77
C GLY A 66 -9.02 -8.51 2.31
N TYR A 67 -9.61 -7.64 1.50
CA TYR A 67 -10.79 -6.85 1.89
C TYR A 67 -12.00 -7.28 1.07
N ALA A 68 -13.14 -7.31 1.71
CA ALA A 68 -14.42 -7.73 1.11
C ALA A 68 -14.26 -9.08 0.38
N ASP A 69 -14.75 -9.17 -0.84
CA ASP A 69 -14.70 -10.39 -1.65
C ASP A 69 -13.37 -10.60 -2.38
N PHE A 70 -12.45 -9.66 -2.26
CA PHE A 70 -11.15 -9.75 -2.93
C PHE A 70 -10.19 -10.58 -2.08
N ASP A 71 -10.04 -11.86 -2.45
CA ASP A 71 -9.27 -12.82 -1.68
C ASP A 71 -7.81 -12.36 -1.51
N LEU A 72 -7.29 -12.53 -0.30
CA LEU A 72 -5.90 -12.18 0.04
C LEU A 72 -4.89 -12.95 -0.84
N SER A 73 -5.22 -14.14 -1.31
CA SER A 73 -4.33 -14.91 -2.21
C SER A 73 -3.97 -14.16 -3.50
N ASN A 74 -4.80 -13.20 -3.92
CA ASN A 74 -4.51 -12.36 -5.08
C ASN A 74 -3.32 -11.43 -4.86
N GLN A 75 -2.92 -11.21 -3.62
CA GLN A 75 -1.77 -10.36 -3.26
C GLN A 75 -0.48 -10.83 -3.93
N LYS A 76 -0.29 -12.14 -4.02
CA LYS A 76 0.90 -12.71 -4.65
C LYS A 76 1.00 -12.34 -6.13
N THR A 77 -0.12 -12.43 -6.86
CA THR A 77 -0.18 -12.06 -8.27
C THR A 77 0.11 -10.57 -8.44
N ILE A 78 -0.50 -9.72 -7.61
CA ILE A 78 -0.25 -8.27 -7.64
C ILE A 78 1.21 -7.97 -7.34
N TYR A 79 1.78 -8.62 -6.33
CA TYR A 79 3.19 -8.48 -5.97
C TYR A 79 4.12 -8.77 -7.15
N GLU A 80 3.87 -9.87 -7.85
CA GLU A 80 4.68 -10.28 -9.00
C GLU A 80 4.51 -9.32 -10.18
N LEU A 81 3.27 -8.93 -10.50
CA LEU A 81 2.99 -8.02 -11.60
C LEU A 81 3.62 -6.64 -11.43
N LEU A 82 3.67 -6.15 -10.21
CA LEU A 82 4.23 -4.83 -9.90
C LEU A 82 5.74 -4.86 -9.67
N ASN A 83 6.35 -6.04 -9.59
CA ASN A 83 7.76 -6.19 -9.22
C ASN A 83 8.09 -5.46 -7.91
N LEU A 84 7.28 -5.68 -6.88
CA LEU A 84 7.42 -4.98 -5.60
C LEU A 84 8.73 -5.29 -4.89
N ASP A 85 9.41 -6.36 -5.24
CA ASP A 85 10.76 -6.68 -4.77
C ASP A 85 11.74 -5.55 -5.05
N LYS A 86 11.55 -4.80 -6.13
CA LYS A 86 12.38 -3.63 -6.48
C LYS A 86 12.23 -2.47 -5.49
N LEU A 87 11.11 -2.43 -4.77
CA LEU A 87 10.88 -1.44 -3.71
C LEU A 87 11.36 -1.92 -2.34
N GLY A 88 11.97 -3.10 -2.27
CA GLY A 88 12.34 -3.71 -1.00
C GLY A 88 11.18 -4.35 -0.25
N VAL A 89 10.05 -4.52 -0.92
CA VAL A 89 8.86 -5.19 -0.33
C VAL A 89 8.97 -6.68 -0.55
N ARG A 90 8.67 -7.47 0.48
CA ARG A 90 8.62 -8.93 0.41
C ARG A 90 7.21 -9.40 0.72
N ILE A 91 6.89 -10.60 0.28
CA ILE A 91 5.60 -11.23 0.56
C ILE A 91 5.84 -12.56 1.31
N THR A 92 5.03 -12.81 2.34
CA THR A 92 5.10 -14.06 3.11
C THR A 92 4.25 -15.14 2.45
N GLU A 93 4.39 -16.37 2.92
CA GLU A 93 3.54 -17.49 2.46
C GLU A 93 2.05 -17.24 2.74
N ALA A 94 1.76 -16.47 3.79
CA ALA A 94 0.39 -16.07 4.13
C ALA A 94 -0.09 -14.86 3.31
N CYS A 95 0.66 -14.44 2.29
CA CYS A 95 0.35 -13.30 1.42
C CYS A 95 0.33 -11.95 2.15
N ILE A 96 1.13 -11.81 3.20
CA ILE A 96 1.31 -10.56 3.94
C ILE A 96 2.55 -9.84 3.41
N LEU A 97 2.43 -8.55 3.17
CA LEU A 97 3.54 -7.72 2.69
C LEU A 97 4.42 -7.27 3.85
N LEU A 98 5.72 -7.26 3.60
CA LEU A 98 6.73 -6.75 4.54
C LEU A 98 7.63 -5.74 3.82
N PRO A 99 7.92 -4.54 4.38
CA PRO A 99 7.47 -4.07 5.71
C PRO A 99 5.95 -3.95 5.81
N GLU A 100 5.41 -3.99 7.03
CA GLU A 100 3.96 -4.10 7.28
C GLU A 100 3.16 -2.89 6.77
N LYS A 101 3.79 -1.73 6.67
CA LYS A 101 3.16 -0.53 6.11
C LYS A 101 3.38 -0.45 4.59
N SER A 102 3.12 -1.56 3.93
CA SER A 102 3.11 -1.70 2.48
C SER A 102 1.70 -2.03 2.04
N VAL A 103 1.26 -1.40 0.96
CA VAL A 103 -0.12 -1.53 0.48
C VAL A 103 -0.15 -1.76 -1.02
N THR A 104 -1.15 -2.49 -1.47
CA THR A 104 -1.46 -2.64 -2.89
C THR A 104 -2.93 -2.34 -3.11
N ALA A 105 -3.27 -1.98 -4.32
CA ALA A 105 -4.66 -1.76 -4.70
C ALA A 105 -4.85 -1.97 -6.20
N VAL A 106 -6.08 -2.30 -6.56
CA VAL A 106 -6.52 -2.44 -7.95
C VAL A 106 -7.59 -1.38 -8.20
N GLY A 107 -7.44 -0.66 -9.30
CA GLY A 107 -8.42 0.34 -9.72
C GLY A 107 -8.97 0.01 -11.10
N GLY A 108 -10.23 0.39 -11.34
CA GLY A 108 -10.88 0.22 -12.63
C GLY A 108 -10.70 1.42 -13.53
N ILE A 109 -10.58 1.18 -14.84
CA ILE A 109 -10.52 2.23 -15.86
C ILE A 109 -11.77 2.11 -16.73
N CYS A 110 -12.43 3.24 -16.93
CA CYS A 110 -13.64 3.35 -17.75
C CYS A 110 -13.38 4.24 -18.96
N ALA A 111 -13.88 3.81 -20.11
CA ALA A 111 -13.75 4.61 -21.34
C ALA A 111 -14.80 5.74 -21.39
#